data_fd88d70a3b47738bd2b7f0f499212c30
#
_entry.id   fd88d70a3b47738bd2b7f0f499212c30
#
_cell.length_a   1.000
_cell.length_b   1.000
_cell.length_c   1.000
_cell.angle_alpha   90.00
_cell.angle_beta   90.00
_cell.angle_gamma   90.00
#
_symmetry.space_group_name_H-M   'P 1'
#
loop_
_entity.id
_entity.type
_entity.pdbx_description
1 polymer ?
#
loop_
_entity_poly.entity_id
_entity_poly.type
_entity_poly.pdbx_seq_one_letter_code
_entity_poly.pdbx_strand_id
1 'polypeptide(L)'
;MKTGRVALLHLSVVPGAIERNRSVLGEAVKHAAASGAQWIITPELATCGLQFARIIGTDWIEPQPDAWMKRFCRLVRGLKRTVFIACPERESGRLYNSVFVISSRGEIIGRHRKINVRSDSLSWSSPGEAVVPLQCDGMKVGLLVCADAFTPGIAGALKSEGAQILVSPSSWGPGIHGPNGEWEERTRETDLPLIVCNRTGAEKTLDFWKAPSIVVKNGRRLLSHTSEQSAVLIFDWNFTAMTPLSTAYKAEYLRA
;
A
#
# COMPACT_ATOMS: atom_id res chain seq x y z
N MET A 1 -9.95 3.12 19.00
CA MET A 1 -10.42 4.29 18.23
C MET A 1 -11.77 3.93 17.60
N LYS A 2 -12.84 4.71 17.80
CA LYS A 2 -14.15 4.38 17.20
C LYS A 2 -14.27 4.90 15.76
N THR A 3 -13.74 6.09 15.49
CA THR A 3 -13.71 6.72 14.15
C THR A 3 -12.35 7.36 13.90
N GLY A 4 -11.96 7.47 12.65
CA GLY A 4 -10.72 8.10 12.28
C GLY A 4 -10.65 8.37 10.78
N ARG A 5 -9.65 9.11 10.35
CA ARG A 5 -9.44 9.47 8.95
C ARG A 5 -8.33 8.62 8.36
N VAL A 6 -8.56 8.12 7.15
CA VAL A 6 -7.61 7.35 6.37
C VAL A 6 -7.29 8.11 5.08
N ALA A 7 -6.03 8.07 4.68
CA ALA A 7 -5.58 8.62 3.40
C ALA A 7 -4.91 7.54 2.55
N LEU A 8 -5.25 7.50 1.28
CA LEU A 8 -4.56 6.70 0.26
C LEU A 8 -3.74 7.65 -0.62
N LEU A 9 -2.47 7.35 -0.77
CA LEU A 9 -1.57 8.13 -1.61
C LEU A 9 -1.60 7.59 -3.05
N HIS A 10 -2.58 8.03 -3.83
CA HIS A 10 -2.77 7.63 -5.23
C HIS A 10 -1.78 8.39 -6.13
N LEU A 11 -0.51 7.94 -6.13
CA LEU A 11 0.61 8.67 -6.69
C LEU A 11 1.03 8.15 -8.08
N SER A 12 1.49 9.07 -8.93
CA SER A 12 2.28 8.75 -10.11
C SER A 12 3.74 8.51 -9.70
N VAL A 13 4.15 7.26 -9.71
CA VAL A 13 5.50 6.84 -9.34
C VAL A 13 6.33 6.67 -10.62
N VAL A 14 7.50 7.30 -10.68
CA VAL A 14 8.40 7.19 -11.83
C VAL A 14 9.41 6.06 -11.59
N PRO A 15 9.45 5.03 -12.46
CA PRO A 15 10.32 3.88 -12.23
C PRO A 15 11.79 4.28 -12.26
N GLY A 16 12.53 3.88 -11.24
CA GLY A 16 13.96 4.18 -11.07
C GLY A 16 14.30 5.58 -10.56
N ALA A 17 13.36 6.52 -10.51
CA ALA A 17 13.60 7.88 -10.02
C ALA A 17 13.47 7.97 -8.48
N ILE A 18 14.37 7.29 -7.76
CA ILE A 18 14.29 7.05 -6.31
C ILE A 18 14.13 8.36 -5.52
N GLU A 19 15.04 9.32 -5.71
CA GLU A 19 15.03 10.56 -4.91
C GLU A 19 13.78 11.41 -5.19
N ARG A 20 13.34 11.47 -6.45
CA ARG A 20 12.08 12.13 -6.83
C ARG A 20 10.89 11.48 -6.14
N ASN A 21 10.77 10.16 -6.24
CA ASN A 21 9.65 9.44 -5.65
C ASN A 21 9.63 9.57 -4.11
N ARG A 22 10.81 9.49 -3.48
CA ARG A 22 10.97 9.67 -2.03
C ARG A 22 10.58 11.09 -1.59
N SER A 23 10.92 12.11 -2.38
CA SER A 23 10.53 13.50 -2.12
C SER A 23 9.01 13.68 -2.24
N VAL A 24 8.41 13.25 -3.35
CA VAL A 24 6.95 13.32 -3.58
C VAL A 24 6.20 12.57 -2.48
N LEU A 25 6.68 11.40 -2.09
CA LEU A 25 6.10 10.60 -1.02
C LEU A 25 6.14 11.35 0.33
N GLY A 26 7.26 11.97 0.66
CA GLY A 26 7.40 12.76 1.88
C GLY A 26 6.40 13.92 1.94
N GLU A 27 6.23 14.65 0.84
CA GLU A 27 5.25 15.75 0.77
C GLU A 27 3.81 15.25 0.82
N ALA A 28 3.49 14.15 0.13
CA ALA A 28 2.17 13.53 0.17
C ALA A 28 1.79 13.05 1.59
N VAL A 29 2.74 12.48 2.33
CA VAL A 29 2.54 12.07 3.73
C VAL A 29 2.29 13.27 4.65
N LYS A 30 3.05 14.37 4.47
CA LYS A 30 2.83 15.62 5.23
C LYS A 30 1.44 16.19 4.93
N HIS A 31 1.06 16.20 3.65
CA HIS A 31 -0.24 16.69 3.20
C HIS A 31 -1.39 15.86 3.81
N ALA A 32 -1.32 14.52 3.73
CA ALA A 32 -2.29 13.63 4.34
C ALA A 32 -2.39 13.83 5.87
N ALA A 33 -1.26 14.01 6.55
CA ALA A 33 -1.23 14.28 7.98
C ALA A 33 -1.86 15.63 8.34
N ALA A 34 -1.61 16.68 7.54
CA ALA A 34 -2.23 18.01 7.71
C ALA A 34 -3.74 17.95 7.51
N SER A 35 -4.22 17.10 6.59
CA SER A 35 -5.65 16.83 6.38
C SER A 35 -6.26 15.94 7.47
N GLY A 36 -5.51 15.59 8.52
CA GLY A 36 -6.00 14.87 9.70
C GLY A 36 -5.99 13.34 9.58
N ALA A 37 -5.39 12.76 8.53
CA ALA A 37 -5.32 11.32 8.36
C ALA A 37 -4.52 10.68 9.51
N GLN A 38 -5.08 9.62 10.10
CA GLN A 38 -4.44 8.81 11.14
C GLN A 38 -3.68 7.63 10.53
N TRP A 39 -4.26 7.01 9.51
CA TRP A 39 -3.63 6.01 8.67
C TRP A 39 -3.33 6.60 7.29
N ILE A 40 -2.11 6.40 6.82
CA ILE A 40 -1.64 6.84 5.51
C ILE A 40 -1.07 5.63 4.80
N ILE A 41 -1.64 5.29 3.64
CA ILE A 41 -1.29 4.07 2.90
C ILE A 41 -0.69 4.48 1.56
N THR A 42 0.48 3.92 1.23
CA THR A 42 1.16 4.14 -0.04
C THR A 42 0.79 3.08 -1.07
N PRO A 43 0.97 3.32 -2.36
CA PRO A 43 0.91 2.25 -3.35
C PRO A 43 2.11 1.30 -3.22
N GLU A 44 2.05 0.16 -3.88
CA GLU A 44 3.16 -0.79 -4.00
C GLU A 44 4.39 -0.12 -4.63
N LEU A 45 5.59 -0.43 -4.08
CA LEU A 45 6.88 0.10 -4.56
C LEU A 45 6.88 1.64 -4.74
N ALA A 46 6.24 2.34 -3.81
CA ALA A 46 6.05 3.79 -3.86
C ALA A 46 7.36 4.58 -3.99
N THR A 47 8.49 4.00 -3.58
CA THR A 47 9.81 4.65 -3.62
C THR A 47 10.55 4.47 -4.94
N CYS A 48 10.16 3.50 -5.79
CA CYS A 48 10.99 3.13 -6.95
C CYS A 48 10.21 2.81 -8.23
N GLY A 49 8.88 2.59 -8.14
CA GLY A 49 8.08 2.12 -9.28
C GLY A 49 8.21 0.62 -9.52
N LEU A 50 7.34 0.06 -10.34
CA LEU A 50 7.24 -1.39 -10.53
C LEU A 50 8.38 -1.94 -11.40
N GLN A 51 8.75 -1.20 -12.46
CA GLN A 51 9.76 -1.63 -13.44
C GLN A 51 11.18 -1.11 -13.14
N PHE A 52 11.44 -0.60 -11.94
CA PHE A 52 12.72 0.02 -11.56
C PHE A 52 13.92 -0.89 -11.82
N ALA A 53 13.80 -2.20 -11.53
CA ALA A 53 14.91 -3.15 -11.64
C ALA A 53 15.47 -3.27 -13.07
N ARG A 54 14.61 -3.07 -14.08
CA ARG A 54 15.01 -3.06 -15.50
C ARG A 54 15.71 -1.76 -15.92
N ILE A 55 15.62 -0.70 -15.12
CA ILE A 55 16.14 0.63 -15.45
C ILE A 55 17.43 0.92 -14.69
N ILE A 56 17.46 0.65 -13.40
CA ILE A 56 18.57 0.99 -12.50
C ILE A 56 19.18 -0.20 -11.77
N GLY A 57 18.73 -1.43 -12.08
CA GLY A 57 19.17 -2.64 -11.35
C GLY A 57 18.69 -2.69 -9.91
N THR A 58 19.30 -3.57 -9.12
CA THR A 58 18.88 -3.88 -7.74
C THR A 58 19.99 -3.68 -6.69
N ASP A 59 21.21 -3.31 -7.10
CA ASP A 59 22.37 -3.23 -6.20
C ASP A 59 22.24 -2.14 -5.12
N TRP A 60 21.45 -1.10 -5.42
CA TRP A 60 21.14 0.00 -4.51
C TRP A 60 20.19 -0.38 -3.36
N ILE A 61 19.55 -1.56 -3.43
CA ILE A 61 18.61 -1.99 -2.38
C ILE A 61 19.40 -2.39 -1.15
N GLU A 62 19.16 -1.69 -0.04
CA GLU A 62 19.82 -1.93 1.25
C GLU A 62 18.92 -2.71 2.22
N PRO A 63 19.50 -3.28 3.29
CA PRO A 63 18.73 -3.77 4.43
C PRO A 63 17.87 -2.65 5.05
N GLN A 64 16.63 -3.00 5.44
CA GLN A 64 15.74 -2.04 6.05
C GLN A 64 15.80 -2.12 7.61
N PRO A 65 15.76 -0.97 8.30
CA PRO A 65 15.65 0.40 7.77
C PRO A 65 16.99 0.98 7.27
N ASP A 66 17.03 1.37 6.00
CA ASP A 66 18.15 2.11 5.43
C ASP A 66 18.24 3.57 5.97
N ALA A 67 19.20 4.33 5.50
CA ALA A 67 19.39 5.72 5.93
C ALA A 67 18.16 6.61 5.61
N TRP A 68 17.52 6.39 4.45
CA TRP A 68 16.31 7.10 4.09
C TRP A 68 15.11 6.68 4.95
N MET A 69 14.90 5.39 5.15
CA MET A 69 13.81 4.87 6.00
C MET A 69 13.93 5.37 7.44
N LYS A 70 15.16 5.46 7.99
CA LYS A 70 15.41 6.06 9.32
C LYS A 70 14.97 7.53 9.37
N ARG A 71 15.26 8.32 8.31
CA ARG A 71 14.78 9.70 8.21
C ARG A 71 13.25 9.77 8.08
N PHE A 72 12.68 8.89 7.27
CA PHE A 72 11.23 8.79 7.09
C PHE A 72 10.50 8.40 8.38
N CYS A 73 11.03 7.46 9.16
CA CYS A 73 10.52 7.13 10.50
C CYS A 73 10.51 8.35 11.45
N ARG A 74 11.55 9.21 11.40
CA ARG A 74 11.57 10.47 12.16
C ARG A 74 10.50 11.45 11.70
N LEU A 75 10.28 11.57 10.39
CA LEU A 75 9.17 12.36 9.83
C LEU A 75 7.82 11.86 10.36
N VAL A 76 7.56 10.56 10.25
CA VAL A 76 6.30 9.92 10.71
C VAL A 76 6.08 10.16 12.20
N ARG A 77 7.13 10.05 13.03
CA ARG A 77 7.08 10.39 14.45
C ARG A 77 6.66 11.85 14.69
N GLY A 78 7.26 12.78 13.95
CA GLY A 78 6.92 14.22 14.06
C GLY A 78 5.47 14.49 13.70
N LEU A 79 4.94 13.78 12.72
CA LEU A 79 3.55 13.90 12.28
C LEU A 79 2.56 13.16 13.20
N LYS A 80 3.02 12.22 14.03
CA LYS A 80 2.20 11.37 14.91
C LYS A 80 1.12 10.58 14.15
N ARG A 81 1.48 9.97 13.03
CA ARG A 81 0.60 9.19 12.14
C ARG A 81 1.10 7.78 11.96
N THR A 82 0.22 6.85 11.64
CA THR A 82 0.60 5.50 11.23
C THR A 82 0.70 5.45 9.71
N VAL A 83 1.83 4.95 9.19
CA VAL A 83 2.10 4.90 7.75
C VAL A 83 2.38 3.48 7.30
N PHE A 84 1.66 3.03 6.27
CA PHE A 84 1.90 1.78 5.55
C PHE A 84 2.73 2.11 4.30
N ILE A 85 4.02 1.78 4.32
CA ILE A 85 4.94 2.14 3.23
C ILE A 85 5.45 0.90 2.51
N ALA A 86 5.26 0.88 1.18
CA ALA A 86 5.74 -0.21 0.34
C ALA A 86 7.03 0.19 -0.40
N CYS A 87 8.08 -0.59 -0.19
CA CYS A 87 9.40 -0.37 -0.78
C CYS A 87 10.18 -1.69 -0.89
N PRO A 88 11.25 -1.74 -1.70
CA PRO A 88 12.11 -2.92 -1.74
C PRO A 88 12.92 -3.07 -0.46
N GLU A 89 13.27 -4.31 -0.15
CA GLU A 89 14.01 -4.73 1.02
C GLU A 89 15.10 -5.72 0.63
N ARG A 90 16.26 -5.66 1.29
CA ARG A 90 17.29 -6.70 1.27
C ARG A 90 17.41 -7.35 2.65
N GLU A 91 17.40 -8.68 2.71
CA GLU A 91 17.70 -9.43 3.93
C GLU A 91 18.37 -10.75 3.58
N SER A 92 19.48 -11.08 4.26
CA SER A 92 20.21 -12.34 4.11
C SER A 92 20.53 -12.68 2.63
N GLY A 93 20.94 -11.69 1.84
CA GLY A 93 21.26 -11.83 0.42
C GLY A 93 20.05 -11.92 -0.54
N ARG A 94 18.83 -12.00 -0.01
CA ARG A 94 17.59 -12.01 -0.80
C ARG A 94 16.99 -10.61 -0.88
N LEU A 95 16.25 -10.37 -1.96
CA LEU A 95 15.49 -9.13 -2.19
C LEU A 95 14.01 -9.40 -2.08
N TYR A 96 13.26 -8.46 -1.51
CA TYR A 96 11.82 -8.60 -1.31
C TYR A 96 11.07 -7.32 -1.72
N ASN A 97 9.86 -7.50 -2.20
CA ASN A 97 8.86 -6.45 -2.33
C ASN A 97 8.05 -6.42 -1.02
N SER A 98 8.25 -5.38 -0.21
CA SER A 98 7.76 -5.37 1.16
C SER A 98 6.89 -4.16 1.46
N VAL A 99 5.92 -4.33 2.35
CA VAL A 99 5.23 -3.24 3.02
C VAL A 99 5.61 -3.23 4.50
N PHE A 100 6.05 -2.07 4.99
CA PHE A 100 6.36 -1.82 6.38
C PHE A 100 5.25 -0.99 7.01
N VAL A 101 4.94 -1.25 8.27
CA VAL A 101 4.05 -0.41 9.06
C VAL A 101 4.86 0.37 10.06
N ILE A 102 4.80 1.71 9.96
CA ILE A 102 5.47 2.63 10.86
C ILE A 102 4.40 3.24 11.77
N SER A 103 4.53 3.03 13.07
CA SER A 103 3.60 3.57 14.07
C SER A 103 3.69 5.09 14.20
N SER A 104 2.72 5.68 14.88
CA SER A 104 2.72 7.11 15.22
C SER A 104 3.92 7.56 16.08
N ARG A 105 4.68 6.60 16.65
CA ARG A 105 5.94 6.85 17.36
C ARG A 105 7.16 6.79 16.46
N GLY A 106 6.98 6.50 15.16
CA GLY A 106 8.07 6.36 14.19
C GLY A 106 8.82 5.03 14.30
N GLU A 107 8.20 4.02 14.87
CA GLU A 107 8.76 2.67 15.01
C GLU A 107 8.22 1.77 13.91
N ILE A 108 9.06 0.98 13.27
CA ILE A 108 8.61 -0.09 12.40
C ILE A 108 8.05 -1.20 13.28
N ILE A 109 6.73 -1.37 13.28
CA ILE A 109 6.01 -2.33 14.12
C ILE A 109 5.78 -3.67 13.42
N GLY A 110 6.10 -3.76 12.14
CA GLY A 110 6.05 -5.00 11.39
C GLY A 110 6.16 -4.77 9.89
N ARG A 111 6.21 -5.88 9.18
CA ARG A 111 6.27 -5.90 7.71
C ARG A 111 5.54 -7.11 7.15
N HIS A 112 5.16 -7.00 5.87
CA HIS A 112 4.73 -8.13 5.06
C HIS A 112 5.53 -8.11 3.76
N ARG A 113 6.04 -9.26 3.34
CA ARG A 113 6.72 -9.48 2.06
C ARG A 113 5.75 -10.09 1.08
N LYS A 114 5.67 -9.54 -0.11
CA LYS A 114 4.82 -10.06 -1.17
C LYS A 114 5.07 -11.54 -1.39
N ILE A 115 4.02 -12.34 -1.34
CA ILE A 115 4.07 -13.81 -1.49
C ILE A 115 3.91 -14.17 -2.96
N ASN A 116 2.90 -13.60 -3.63
CA ASN A 116 2.68 -13.83 -5.06
C ASN A 116 3.61 -12.95 -5.89
N VAL A 117 4.81 -13.44 -6.12
CA VAL A 117 5.80 -12.80 -7.00
C VAL A 117 5.64 -13.37 -8.40
N ARG A 118 5.22 -12.54 -9.35
CA ARG A 118 5.07 -12.92 -10.75
C ARG A 118 6.41 -12.91 -11.46
N SER A 119 6.72 -13.99 -12.19
CA SER A 119 8.01 -14.17 -12.87
C SER A 119 8.27 -13.18 -14.01
N ASP A 120 7.22 -12.68 -14.64
CA ASP A 120 7.32 -11.83 -15.83
C ASP A 120 7.65 -10.35 -15.53
N SER A 121 7.29 -9.84 -14.36
CA SER A 121 7.46 -8.43 -14.02
C SER A 121 8.35 -8.16 -12.81
N LEU A 122 8.58 -9.18 -11.96
CA LEU A 122 9.24 -9.02 -10.66
C LEU A 122 10.22 -10.15 -10.36
N SER A 123 10.92 -10.65 -11.37
CA SER A 123 11.98 -11.67 -11.22
C SER A 123 13.11 -11.26 -10.27
N TRP A 124 13.17 -9.99 -9.87
CA TRP A 124 14.16 -9.45 -8.97
C TRP A 124 13.92 -9.79 -7.49
N SER A 125 12.68 -10.13 -7.09
CA SER A 125 12.34 -10.36 -5.67
C SER A 125 11.99 -11.81 -5.38
N SER A 126 12.38 -12.27 -4.20
CA SER A 126 11.96 -13.54 -3.62
C SER A 126 10.55 -13.43 -3.05
N PRO A 127 9.76 -14.52 -3.04
CA PRO A 127 8.48 -14.54 -2.34
C PRO A 127 8.67 -14.45 -0.82
N GLY A 128 7.70 -13.81 -0.15
CA GLY A 128 7.54 -13.90 1.29
C GLY A 128 7.00 -15.27 1.72
N GLU A 129 7.24 -15.64 2.97
CA GLU A 129 6.82 -16.95 3.51
C GLU A 129 5.75 -16.81 4.61
N ALA A 130 5.70 -15.64 5.29
CA ALA A 130 4.85 -15.43 6.44
C ALA A 130 3.52 -14.76 6.07
N VAL A 131 2.42 -15.33 6.56
CA VAL A 131 1.07 -14.76 6.48
C VAL A 131 0.59 -14.49 7.90
N VAL A 132 1.08 -13.37 8.48
CA VAL A 132 0.78 -13.00 9.88
C VAL A 132 0.23 -11.58 9.92
N PRO A 133 -0.95 -11.34 10.52
CA PRO A 133 -1.45 -10.00 10.71
C PRO A 133 -0.63 -9.23 11.74
N LEU A 134 -0.54 -7.93 11.57
CA LEU A 134 0.22 -7.04 12.44
C LEU A 134 -0.70 -6.34 13.44
N GLN A 135 -0.23 -6.19 14.68
CA GLN A 135 -0.91 -5.36 15.67
C GLN A 135 -0.64 -3.89 15.37
N CYS A 136 -1.68 -3.14 15.03
CA CYS A 136 -1.59 -1.74 14.64
C CYS A 136 -2.77 -0.94 15.23
N ASP A 137 -2.48 0.08 16.02
CA ASP A 137 -3.47 1.00 16.64
C ASP A 137 -4.65 0.29 17.32
N GLY A 138 -4.36 -0.83 17.99
CA GLY A 138 -5.36 -1.63 18.70
C GLY A 138 -6.13 -2.64 17.85
N MET A 139 -5.70 -2.85 16.59
CA MET A 139 -6.32 -3.78 15.66
C MET A 139 -5.29 -4.74 15.06
N LYS A 140 -5.73 -5.95 14.69
CA LYS A 140 -4.96 -6.86 13.86
C LYS A 140 -5.23 -6.54 12.39
N VAL A 141 -4.20 -6.09 11.68
CA VAL A 141 -4.24 -5.69 10.25
C VAL A 141 -3.56 -6.76 9.41
N GLY A 142 -4.30 -7.35 8.49
CA GLY A 142 -3.74 -8.22 7.47
C GLY A 142 -3.20 -7.39 6.29
N LEU A 143 -2.01 -7.71 5.82
CA LEU A 143 -1.40 -7.02 4.68
C LEU A 143 -1.38 -7.93 3.45
N LEU A 144 -1.74 -7.36 2.31
CA LEU A 144 -1.64 -7.98 0.99
C LEU A 144 -0.88 -7.00 0.08
N VAL A 145 0.08 -7.48 -0.69
CA VAL A 145 0.75 -6.64 -1.69
C VAL A 145 0.25 -7.02 -3.08
N CYS A 146 -0.61 -6.15 -3.66
CA CYS A 146 -1.03 -6.24 -5.06
C CYS A 146 -1.54 -7.66 -5.43
N ALA A 147 -0.73 -8.45 -6.16
CA ALA A 147 -1.06 -9.79 -6.64
C ALA A 147 -1.24 -10.84 -5.51
N ASP A 148 -0.95 -10.53 -4.25
CA ASP A 148 -1.33 -11.42 -3.14
C ASP A 148 -2.86 -11.61 -3.09
N ALA A 149 -3.63 -10.59 -3.49
CA ALA A 149 -5.07 -10.69 -3.59
C ALA A 149 -5.54 -11.66 -4.70
N PHE A 150 -4.71 -11.91 -5.71
CA PHE A 150 -4.98 -12.89 -6.76
C PHE A 150 -4.85 -14.33 -6.24
N THR A 151 -4.00 -14.56 -5.24
CA THR A 151 -3.71 -15.90 -4.72
C THR A 151 -4.76 -16.33 -3.69
N PRO A 152 -5.55 -17.37 -3.96
CA PRO A 152 -6.48 -17.94 -2.99
C PRO A 152 -5.75 -18.34 -1.70
N GLY A 153 -6.39 -18.17 -0.55
CA GLY A 153 -5.91 -18.65 0.73
C GLY A 153 -5.08 -17.63 1.54
N ILE A 154 -4.38 -16.66 0.93
CA ILE A 154 -3.60 -15.67 1.70
C ILE A 154 -4.52 -14.82 2.60
N ALA A 155 -5.59 -14.27 2.04
CA ALA A 155 -6.56 -13.49 2.82
C ALA A 155 -7.27 -14.36 3.88
N GLY A 156 -7.62 -15.60 3.53
CA GLY A 156 -8.21 -16.58 4.46
C GLY A 156 -7.29 -16.92 5.64
N ALA A 157 -6.00 -17.12 5.38
CA ALA A 157 -5.00 -17.34 6.43
C ALA A 157 -4.86 -16.13 7.36
N LEU A 158 -4.81 -14.91 6.82
CA LEU A 158 -4.82 -13.68 7.63
C LEU A 158 -6.06 -13.59 8.52
N LYS A 159 -7.23 -13.95 7.99
CA LYS A 159 -8.48 -14.01 8.77
C LYS A 159 -8.39 -15.04 9.90
N SER A 160 -7.88 -16.24 9.61
CA SER A 160 -7.73 -17.31 10.60
C SER A 160 -6.78 -16.91 11.73
N GLU A 161 -5.75 -16.13 11.42
CA GLU A 161 -4.82 -15.54 12.39
C GLU A 161 -5.40 -14.31 13.13
N GLY A 162 -6.66 -13.97 12.87
CA GLY A 162 -7.43 -12.96 13.58
C GLY A 162 -7.31 -11.56 13.01
N ALA A 163 -6.94 -11.39 11.75
CA ALA A 163 -7.05 -10.10 11.06
C ALA A 163 -8.50 -9.57 11.13
N GLN A 164 -8.64 -8.28 11.33
CA GLN A 164 -9.92 -7.58 11.42
C GLN A 164 -10.19 -6.68 10.20
N ILE A 165 -9.12 -6.33 9.49
CA ILE A 165 -9.15 -5.51 8.29
C ILE A 165 -7.96 -5.91 7.40
N LEU A 166 -8.14 -5.81 6.09
CA LEU A 166 -7.08 -6.01 5.10
C LEU A 166 -6.66 -4.66 4.52
N VAL A 167 -5.36 -4.48 4.31
CA VAL A 167 -4.77 -3.31 3.65
C VAL A 167 -3.86 -3.79 2.52
N SER A 168 -4.05 -3.24 1.32
CA SER A 168 -3.32 -3.66 0.12
C SER A 168 -2.68 -2.48 -0.61
N PRO A 169 -1.39 -2.19 -0.38
CA PRO A 169 -0.57 -1.44 -1.33
C PRO A 169 -0.54 -2.15 -2.67
N SER A 170 -0.87 -1.44 -3.76
CA SER A 170 -1.01 -2.04 -5.09
C SER A 170 -0.41 -1.16 -6.18
N SER A 171 0.06 -1.81 -7.25
CA SER A 171 0.39 -1.26 -8.56
C SER A 171 -0.25 -2.17 -9.59
N TRP A 172 -1.59 -2.18 -9.65
CA TRP A 172 -2.36 -3.15 -10.43
C TRP A 172 -3.34 -2.42 -11.35
N GLY A 173 -2.87 -2.20 -12.57
CA GLY A 173 -3.62 -1.54 -13.62
C GLY A 173 -4.52 -2.51 -14.39
N PRO A 174 -5.49 -1.98 -15.16
CA PRO A 174 -6.31 -2.78 -16.06
C PRO A 174 -5.45 -3.44 -17.16
N GLY A 175 -5.91 -4.56 -17.70
CA GLY A 175 -5.22 -5.32 -18.74
C GLY A 175 -5.50 -6.82 -18.63
N ILE A 176 -4.82 -7.62 -19.42
CA ILE A 176 -5.01 -9.10 -19.47
C ILE A 176 -4.79 -9.73 -18.07
N HIS A 177 -3.87 -9.17 -17.31
CA HIS A 177 -3.56 -9.60 -15.93
C HIS A 177 -4.03 -8.56 -14.90
N GLY A 178 -4.91 -7.66 -15.29
CA GLY A 178 -5.48 -6.66 -14.40
C GLY A 178 -6.47 -7.26 -13.40
N PRO A 179 -6.87 -6.46 -12.38
CA PRO A 179 -7.82 -6.92 -11.40
C PRO A 179 -9.19 -7.17 -12.05
N ASN A 180 -9.75 -8.35 -11.80
CA ASN A 180 -11.04 -8.81 -12.33
C ASN A 180 -11.97 -9.29 -11.21
N GLY A 181 -12.07 -8.53 -10.12
CA GLY A 181 -12.92 -8.85 -8.98
C GLY A 181 -12.23 -9.58 -7.83
N GLU A 182 -10.92 -9.78 -7.89
CA GLU A 182 -10.16 -10.51 -6.85
C GLU A 182 -10.25 -9.82 -5.49
N TRP A 183 -10.19 -8.50 -5.44
CA TRP A 183 -10.35 -7.76 -4.19
C TRP A 183 -11.75 -7.95 -3.57
N GLU A 184 -12.78 -7.93 -4.43
CA GLU A 184 -14.15 -8.19 -4.03
C GLU A 184 -14.32 -9.62 -3.51
N GLU A 185 -13.69 -10.59 -4.20
CA GLU A 185 -13.72 -11.98 -3.83
C GLU A 185 -13.06 -12.24 -2.46
N ARG A 186 -11.86 -11.65 -2.22
CA ARG A 186 -11.19 -11.76 -0.92
C ARG A 186 -12.08 -11.25 0.23
N THR A 187 -12.87 -10.19 -0.01
CA THR A 187 -13.79 -9.69 1.02
C THR A 187 -15.02 -10.56 1.22
N ARG A 188 -15.50 -11.29 0.19
CA ARG A 188 -16.57 -12.30 0.34
C ARG A 188 -16.09 -13.52 1.13
N GLU A 189 -14.88 -13.99 0.83
CA GLU A 189 -14.30 -15.17 1.49
C GLU A 189 -14.01 -14.94 2.97
N THR A 190 -13.65 -13.73 3.33
CA THR A 190 -13.16 -13.42 4.68
C THR A 190 -14.14 -12.64 5.55
N ASP A 191 -15.18 -12.01 4.98
CA ASP A 191 -16.00 -10.98 5.61
C ASP A 191 -15.21 -9.77 6.12
N LEU A 192 -13.91 -9.68 5.79
CA LEU A 192 -13.07 -8.55 6.16
C LEU A 192 -13.21 -7.43 5.14
N PRO A 193 -13.24 -6.16 5.59
CA PRO A 193 -13.08 -5.04 4.68
C PRO A 193 -11.64 -5.01 4.15
N LEU A 194 -11.49 -4.54 2.92
CA LEU A 194 -10.19 -4.36 2.25
C LEU A 194 -10.05 -2.92 1.79
N ILE A 195 -8.95 -2.28 2.18
CA ILE A 195 -8.54 -0.96 1.72
C ILE A 195 -7.37 -1.13 0.75
N VAL A 196 -7.57 -0.74 -0.51
CA VAL A 196 -6.55 -0.83 -1.57
C VAL A 196 -6.06 0.57 -1.92
N CYS A 197 -4.78 0.81 -1.71
CA CYS A 197 -4.09 1.99 -2.22
C CYS A 197 -3.37 1.61 -3.52
N ASN A 198 -3.95 2.00 -4.63
CA ASN A 198 -3.35 1.84 -5.95
C ASN A 198 -2.65 3.13 -6.38
N ARG A 199 -1.98 3.11 -7.51
CA ARG A 199 -1.26 4.23 -8.09
C ARG A 199 -1.93 4.72 -9.38
N THR A 200 -1.44 5.84 -9.91
CA THR A 200 -1.72 6.36 -11.25
C THR A 200 -0.43 6.48 -12.08
N GLY A 201 -0.54 7.01 -13.27
CA GLY A 201 0.56 7.24 -14.20
C GLY A 201 0.87 6.04 -15.08
N ALA A 202 1.98 6.11 -15.81
CA ALA A 202 2.43 5.03 -16.69
C ALA A 202 3.88 4.67 -16.43
N GLU A 203 4.24 3.45 -16.75
CA GLU A 203 5.61 2.95 -16.89
C GLU A 203 5.79 2.44 -18.33
N LYS A 204 6.99 2.05 -18.73
CA LYS A 204 7.33 1.74 -20.13
C LYS A 204 6.30 0.81 -20.82
N THR A 205 5.79 -0.20 -20.11
CA THR A 205 4.87 -1.22 -20.65
C THR A 205 3.61 -1.38 -19.82
N LEU A 206 3.39 -0.52 -18.81
CA LEU A 206 2.28 -0.60 -17.88
C LEU A 206 1.56 0.74 -17.80
N ASP A 207 0.25 0.70 -17.78
CA ASP A 207 -0.62 1.86 -17.68
C ASP A 207 -1.49 1.73 -16.42
N PHE A 208 -1.46 2.76 -15.58
CA PHE A 208 -2.21 2.83 -14.32
C PHE A 208 -3.23 3.98 -14.29
N TRP A 209 -3.46 4.71 -15.41
CA TRP A 209 -4.39 5.83 -15.46
C TRP A 209 -5.81 5.47 -15.03
N LYS A 210 -6.20 4.22 -15.27
CA LYS A 210 -7.50 3.68 -14.88
C LYS A 210 -7.42 2.69 -13.71
N ALA A 211 -6.28 2.62 -13.02
CA ALA A 211 -6.12 1.76 -11.86
C ALA A 211 -6.84 2.37 -10.64
N PRO A 212 -7.86 1.73 -10.07
CA PRO A 212 -8.61 2.32 -8.97
C PRO A 212 -7.92 2.13 -7.62
N SER A 213 -7.96 3.15 -6.77
CA SER A 213 -7.86 3.00 -5.31
C SER A 213 -9.27 2.79 -4.77
N ILE A 214 -9.48 1.75 -3.95
CA ILE A 214 -10.83 1.31 -3.55
C ILE A 214 -10.92 0.95 -2.07
N VAL A 215 -12.13 1.02 -1.55
CA VAL A 215 -12.53 0.34 -0.30
C VAL A 215 -13.59 -0.69 -0.66
N VAL A 216 -13.38 -1.92 -0.26
CA VAL A 216 -14.27 -3.06 -0.57
C VAL A 216 -14.72 -3.71 0.73
N LYS A 217 -15.98 -4.13 0.79
CA LYS A 217 -16.53 -4.95 1.87
C LYS A 217 -17.65 -5.83 1.31
N ASN A 218 -17.69 -7.11 1.72
CA ASN A 218 -18.71 -8.07 1.32
C ASN A 218 -18.89 -8.14 -0.22
N GLY A 219 -17.79 -8.10 -0.97
CA GLY A 219 -17.80 -8.14 -2.42
C GLY A 219 -18.30 -6.87 -3.12
N ARG A 220 -18.44 -5.75 -2.41
CA ARG A 220 -18.94 -4.49 -2.98
C ARG A 220 -17.92 -3.37 -2.79
N ARG A 221 -17.67 -2.61 -3.83
CA ARG A 221 -16.88 -1.37 -3.74
C ARG A 221 -17.72 -0.31 -3.05
N LEU A 222 -17.26 0.13 -1.89
CA LEU A 222 -17.89 1.21 -1.12
C LEU A 222 -17.33 2.57 -1.53
N LEU A 223 -16.01 2.62 -1.83
CA LEU A 223 -15.34 3.79 -2.39
C LEU A 223 -14.49 3.36 -3.57
N SER A 224 -14.41 4.19 -4.60
CA SER A 224 -13.54 3.99 -5.77
C SER A 224 -13.11 5.32 -6.36
N HIS A 225 -11.83 5.43 -6.75
CA HIS A 225 -11.29 6.61 -7.40
C HIS A 225 -10.20 6.22 -8.39
N THR A 226 -10.25 6.82 -9.56
CA THR A 226 -9.19 6.81 -10.57
C THR A 226 -8.83 8.23 -10.94
N SER A 227 -7.59 8.51 -11.26
CA SER A 227 -7.21 9.83 -11.78
C SER A 227 -5.93 9.75 -12.60
N GLU A 228 -5.74 10.70 -13.50
CA GLU A 228 -4.49 10.89 -14.25
C GLU A 228 -3.45 11.70 -13.47
N GLN A 229 -3.84 12.29 -12.36
CA GLN A 229 -2.97 13.10 -11.51
C GLN A 229 -2.76 12.42 -10.15
N SER A 230 -1.60 12.65 -9.57
CA SER A 230 -1.34 12.25 -8.18
C SER A 230 -2.31 12.95 -7.23
N ALA A 231 -2.92 12.18 -6.34
CA ALA A 231 -3.87 12.68 -5.36
C ALA A 231 -3.69 12.03 -3.99
N VAL A 232 -4.00 12.78 -2.94
CA VAL A 232 -4.26 12.25 -1.61
C VAL A 232 -5.76 12.03 -1.49
N LEU A 233 -6.18 10.78 -1.36
CA LEU A 233 -7.58 10.38 -1.28
C LEU A 233 -7.95 10.18 0.18
N ILE A 234 -8.80 11.04 0.71
CA ILE A 234 -9.14 11.10 2.14
C ILE A 234 -10.57 10.62 2.35
N PHE A 235 -10.77 9.83 3.39
CA PHE A 235 -12.10 9.41 3.84
C PHE A 235 -12.13 9.15 5.33
N ASP A 236 -13.29 9.31 5.94
CA ASP A 236 -13.53 8.98 7.35
C ASP A 236 -13.93 7.51 7.47
N TRP A 237 -13.37 6.83 8.47
CA TRP A 237 -13.52 5.40 8.70
C TRP A 237 -14.08 5.11 10.08
N ASN A 238 -15.05 4.20 10.19
CA ASN A 238 -15.54 3.67 11.45
C ASN A 238 -14.81 2.34 11.76
N PHE A 239 -13.86 2.38 12.68
CA PHE A 239 -13.08 1.22 13.10
C PHE A 239 -13.88 0.18 13.92
N THR A 240 -15.07 0.52 14.39
CA THR A 240 -15.96 -0.43 15.07
C THR A 240 -16.86 -1.15 14.06
N ALA A 241 -17.50 -0.40 13.16
CA ALA A 241 -18.37 -0.96 12.13
C ALA A 241 -17.60 -1.51 10.92
N MET A 242 -16.29 -1.23 10.85
CA MET A 242 -15.42 -1.62 9.74
C MET A 242 -15.98 -1.19 8.39
N THR A 243 -16.27 0.10 8.27
CA THR A 243 -16.87 0.69 7.05
C THR A 243 -16.52 2.17 6.93
N PRO A 244 -16.42 2.71 5.70
CA PRO A 244 -16.28 4.15 5.53
C PRO A 244 -17.54 4.87 6.01
N LEU A 245 -17.36 6.06 6.56
CA LEU A 245 -18.44 7.00 6.88
C LEU A 245 -18.73 7.93 5.69
N SER A 246 -17.75 8.06 4.78
CA SER A 246 -17.85 8.84 3.55
C SER A 246 -18.48 8.00 2.44
N THR A 247 -19.23 8.63 1.55
CA THR A 247 -19.79 8.01 0.33
C THR A 247 -18.87 8.18 -0.89
N ALA A 248 -17.84 9.03 -0.78
CA ALA A 248 -16.80 9.28 -1.77
C ALA A 248 -15.51 9.70 -1.08
N TYR A 249 -14.38 9.59 -1.79
CA TYR A 249 -13.13 10.21 -1.36
C TYR A 249 -13.19 11.73 -1.50
N LYS A 250 -12.59 12.44 -0.54
CA LYS A 250 -12.12 13.80 -0.78
C LYS A 250 -10.76 13.68 -1.46
N ALA A 251 -10.71 13.98 -2.76
CA ALA A 251 -9.47 13.95 -3.53
C ALA A 251 -8.77 15.31 -3.47
N GLU A 252 -7.54 15.34 -3.00
CA GLU A 252 -6.68 16.53 -2.95
C GLU A 252 -5.50 16.29 -3.90
N TYR A 253 -5.56 16.94 -5.08
CA TYR A 253 -4.57 16.75 -6.13
C TYR A 253 -3.25 17.42 -5.78
N LEU A 254 -2.15 16.69 -5.98
CA LEU A 254 -0.81 17.22 -5.78
C LEU A 254 -0.34 17.95 -7.04
N ARG A 255 0.28 19.09 -6.84
CA ARG A 255 0.93 19.81 -7.95
C ARG A 255 2.12 18.99 -8.46
N ALA A 256 2.26 18.92 -9.79
CA ALA A 256 3.37 18.23 -10.46
C ALA A 256 4.71 18.90 -10.16
#